data_11afb2d84269850dbc194d58316ed997
#
_entry.id   11afb2d84269850dbc194d58316ed997
#
_cell.length_a   1.000
_cell.length_b   1.000
_cell.length_c   1.000
_cell.angle_alpha   90.00
_cell.angle_beta   90.00
_cell.angle_gamma   90.00
#
_symmetry.space_group_name_H-M   'P 1'
#
loop_
_entity.id
_entity.type
_entity.pdbx_description
1 polymer ?
#
loop_
_entity_poly.entity_id
_entity_poly.type
_entity_poly.pdbx_seq_one_letter_code
_entity_poly.pdbx_strand_id
1 'polypeptide(L)'
;MYKRQALAAGAHAVMLGGMFAGTEEAPGEVELFQGRSYKSYRGMGSLGAMARQQGSSDRYFQEADSVEKLVPEGIEGRVPYKGSLLAVVHQLLGGIRASMGYTGSQTIDILHEKAQFVRVTSAGMRESHVHDVTITKEAPNYRAE
;
A
#
# COMPACT_ATOMS: atom_id res chain seq x y z
N MET A 1 -2.31 7.84 2.85
CA MET A 1 -3.34 8.52 3.64
C MET A 1 -4.32 7.56 4.33
N TYR A 2 -4.90 6.55 3.66
CA TYR A 2 -5.96 5.65 4.20
C TYR A 2 -5.57 4.78 5.42
N LYS A 3 -4.30 4.51 5.65
CA LYS A 3 -3.82 3.61 6.73
C LYS A 3 -4.04 4.18 8.14
N ARG A 4 -3.85 5.49 8.30
CA ARG A 4 -4.14 6.20 9.56
C ARG A 4 -5.64 6.18 9.87
N GLN A 5 -6.46 6.31 8.84
CA GLN A 5 -7.91 6.26 8.93
C GLN A 5 -8.39 4.87 9.38
N ALA A 6 -7.76 3.79 8.87
CA ALA A 6 -8.09 2.44 9.30
C ALA A 6 -7.81 2.24 10.80
N LEU A 7 -6.65 2.69 11.29
CA LEU A 7 -6.34 2.65 12.72
C LEU A 7 -7.30 3.53 13.52
N ALA A 8 -7.56 4.76 13.09
CA ALA A 8 -8.51 5.64 13.77
C ALA A 8 -9.94 5.08 13.80
N ALA A 9 -10.31 4.25 12.83
CA ALA A 9 -11.60 3.54 12.77
C ALA A 9 -11.64 2.26 13.63
N GLY A 10 -10.60 1.98 14.42
CA GLY A 10 -10.57 0.84 15.34
C GLY A 10 -9.78 -0.38 14.85
N ALA A 11 -9.11 -0.31 13.69
CA ALA A 11 -8.26 -1.41 13.24
C ALA A 11 -7.02 -1.55 14.12
N HIS A 12 -6.67 -2.77 14.52
CA HIS A 12 -5.46 -3.08 15.30
C HIS A 12 -4.26 -3.37 14.40
N ALA A 13 -4.52 -3.72 13.14
CA ALA A 13 -3.50 -3.97 12.13
C ALA A 13 -3.97 -3.50 10.75
N VAL A 14 -3.02 -3.20 9.87
CA VAL A 14 -3.30 -2.77 8.50
C VAL A 14 -2.46 -3.58 7.53
N MET A 15 -3.12 -4.24 6.58
CA MET A 15 -2.44 -4.92 5.48
C MET A 15 -1.98 -3.90 4.42
N LEU A 16 -0.74 -4.04 3.96
CA LEU A 16 -0.12 -3.18 2.96
C LEU A 16 0.36 -4.03 1.78
N GLY A 17 -0.31 -3.92 0.64
CA GLY A 17 0.07 -4.60 -0.60
C GLY A 17 1.20 -3.89 -1.35
N GLY A 18 0.88 -3.16 -2.42
CA GLY A 18 1.85 -2.53 -3.32
C GLY A 18 2.89 -1.62 -2.66
N MET A 19 2.62 -1.12 -1.45
CA MET A 19 3.60 -0.32 -0.73
C MET A 19 4.77 -1.16 -0.21
N PHE A 20 4.51 -2.34 0.34
CA PHE A 20 5.56 -3.25 0.79
C PHE A 20 6.12 -4.09 -0.36
N ALA A 21 5.30 -4.41 -1.35
CA ALA A 21 5.77 -5.13 -2.54
C ALA A 21 6.87 -4.39 -3.31
N GLY A 22 6.94 -3.05 -3.21
CA GLY A 22 8.00 -2.24 -3.81
C GLY A 22 9.30 -2.16 -3.01
N THR A 23 9.37 -2.75 -1.83
CA THR A 23 10.57 -2.69 -0.99
C THR A 23 11.65 -3.66 -1.45
N GLU A 24 12.89 -3.41 -1.04
CA GLU A 24 14.04 -4.24 -1.37
C GLU A 24 13.87 -5.67 -0.86
N GLU A 25 13.35 -5.80 0.36
CA GLU A 25 13.18 -7.07 1.07
C GLU A 25 11.98 -7.90 0.56
N ALA A 26 11.06 -7.28 -0.19
CA ALA A 26 9.96 -8.01 -0.79
C ALA A 26 10.45 -8.96 -1.89
N PRO A 27 9.82 -10.14 -2.06
CA PRO A 27 10.14 -11.03 -3.19
C PRO A 27 9.83 -10.33 -4.52
N GLY A 28 10.46 -10.79 -5.57
CA GLY A 28 10.37 -10.22 -6.91
C GLY A 28 11.65 -9.50 -7.31
N GLU A 29 11.87 -9.40 -8.60
CA GLU A 29 13.06 -8.80 -9.18
C GLU A 29 12.89 -7.31 -9.39
N VAL A 30 14.01 -6.57 -9.33
CA VAL A 30 14.02 -5.15 -9.69
C VAL A 30 14.15 -5.03 -11.20
N GLU A 31 13.18 -4.39 -11.82
CA GLU A 31 13.13 -4.15 -13.26
C GLU A 31 13.35 -2.66 -13.57
N LEU A 32 14.14 -2.37 -14.59
CA LEU A 32 14.25 -1.01 -15.11
C LEU A 32 13.24 -0.82 -16.26
N PHE A 33 12.33 0.13 -16.10
CA PHE A 33 11.34 0.47 -17.10
C PHE A 33 11.21 1.98 -17.26
N GLN A 34 11.34 2.48 -18.47
CA GLN A 34 11.28 3.92 -18.78
C GLN A 34 12.17 4.79 -17.87
N GLY A 35 13.40 4.32 -17.59
CA GLY A 35 14.36 5.04 -16.76
C GLY A 35 14.06 5.03 -15.24
N ARG A 36 13.07 4.24 -14.79
CA ARG A 36 12.72 4.09 -13.37
C ARG A 36 12.79 2.64 -12.94
N SER A 37 13.15 2.43 -11.67
CA SER A 37 13.18 1.10 -11.07
C SER A 37 11.81 0.70 -10.55
N TYR A 38 11.42 -0.53 -10.85
CA TYR A 38 10.19 -1.17 -10.40
C TYR A 38 10.50 -2.53 -9.79
N LYS A 39 9.59 -3.08 -9.01
CA LYS A 39 9.59 -4.50 -8.62
C LYS A 39 8.44 -5.22 -9.30
N SER A 40 8.70 -6.44 -9.72
CA SER A 40 7.64 -7.33 -10.20
C SER A 40 6.62 -7.57 -9.08
N TYR A 41 5.35 -7.52 -9.43
CA TYR A 41 4.23 -7.70 -8.51
C TYR A 41 3.23 -8.66 -9.09
N ARG A 42 2.71 -9.56 -8.26
CA ARG A 42 1.64 -10.46 -8.67
C ARG A 42 0.68 -10.72 -7.53
N GLY A 43 -0.61 -10.76 -7.84
CA GLY A 43 -1.64 -11.20 -6.92
C GLY A 43 -1.55 -12.71 -6.66
N MET A 44 -2.05 -13.17 -5.52
CA MET A 44 -2.04 -14.59 -5.14
C MET A 44 -2.85 -15.47 -6.11
N GLY A 45 -3.91 -14.94 -6.70
CA GLY A 45 -4.71 -15.61 -7.73
C GLY A 45 -4.21 -15.38 -9.16
N SER A 46 -2.98 -14.91 -9.38
CA SER A 46 -2.37 -14.80 -10.70
C SER A 46 -1.83 -16.14 -11.18
N LEU A 47 -1.73 -16.33 -12.50
CA LEU A 47 -1.17 -17.55 -13.08
C LEU A 47 0.22 -17.86 -12.55
N GLY A 48 1.12 -16.88 -12.50
CA GLY A 48 2.48 -17.08 -12.02
C GLY A 48 2.58 -17.37 -10.51
N ALA A 49 1.58 -17.01 -9.72
CA ALA A 49 1.52 -17.37 -8.31
C ALA A 49 0.96 -18.78 -8.11
N MET A 50 -0.07 -19.17 -8.86
CA MET A 50 -0.72 -20.47 -8.76
C MET A 50 0.09 -21.60 -9.41
N ALA A 51 0.85 -21.30 -10.47
CA ALA A 51 1.65 -22.27 -11.20
C ALA A 51 2.91 -22.76 -10.47
N ARG A 52 3.29 -22.15 -9.35
CA ARG A 52 4.42 -22.64 -8.54
C ARG A 52 4.03 -23.87 -7.75
N GLN A 53 4.97 -24.81 -7.58
CA GLN A 53 4.80 -26.09 -6.87
C GLN A 53 4.31 -25.92 -5.40
N GLN A 54 4.57 -24.75 -4.80
CA GLN A 54 4.04 -24.31 -3.49
C GLN A 54 3.19 -23.04 -3.66
N GLY A 55 2.39 -23.02 -4.72
CA GLY A 55 1.58 -21.87 -5.09
C GLY A 55 0.33 -21.70 -4.24
N SER A 56 -0.46 -20.70 -4.56
CA SER A 56 -1.69 -20.38 -3.85
C SER A 56 -2.94 -21.02 -4.46
N SER A 57 -2.77 -22.00 -5.37
CA SER A 57 -3.88 -22.68 -6.07
C SER A 57 -4.87 -23.34 -5.11
N ASP A 58 -4.39 -23.90 -4.00
CA ASP A 58 -5.20 -24.49 -2.94
C ASP A 58 -6.20 -23.51 -2.31
N ARG A 59 -5.82 -22.24 -2.18
CA ARG A 59 -6.70 -21.17 -1.65
C ARG A 59 -7.85 -20.82 -2.58
N TYR A 60 -7.67 -21.09 -3.87
CA TYR A 60 -8.68 -20.83 -4.91
C TYR A 60 -9.41 -22.10 -5.31
N PHE A 61 -9.27 -23.19 -4.54
CA PHE A 61 -9.90 -24.50 -4.79
C PHE A 61 -9.63 -25.02 -6.22
N GLN A 62 -8.42 -24.75 -6.71
CA GLN A 62 -7.99 -25.16 -8.04
C GLN A 62 -6.89 -26.21 -7.92
N GLU A 63 -7.27 -27.47 -8.10
CA GLU A 63 -6.33 -28.58 -8.30
C GLU A 63 -6.07 -28.67 -9.80
N ALA A 64 -4.89 -28.28 -10.22
CA ALA A 64 -4.53 -28.34 -11.63
C ALA A 64 -3.25 -29.13 -11.86
N ASP A 65 -3.34 -30.21 -12.61
CA ASP A 65 -2.19 -30.95 -13.12
C ASP A 65 -1.41 -30.16 -14.17
N SER A 66 -2.01 -29.10 -14.74
CA SER A 66 -1.38 -28.22 -15.72
C SER A 66 -1.82 -26.77 -15.57
N VAL A 67 -0.92 -25.83 -15.88
CA VAL A 67 -1.17 -24.38 -15.82
C VAL A 67 -2.35 -23.96 -16.73
N GLU A 68 -2.59 -24.68 -17.79
CA GLU A 68 -3.68 -24.40 -18.76
C GLU A 68 -5.08 -24.56 -18.18
N LYS A 69 -5.21 -25.30 -17.07
CA LYS A 69 -6.49 -25.49 -16.37
C LYS A 69 -6.75 -24.46 -15.28
N LEU A 70 -5.77 -23.60 -14.96
CA LEU A 70 -5.92 -22.57 -13.93
C LEU A 70 -6.74 -21.39 -14.46
N VAL A 71 -7.72 -20.93 -13.68
CA VAL A 71 -8.50 -19.73 -13.97
C VAL A 71 -7.95 -18.56 -13.13
N PRO A 72 -7.27 -17.60 -13.74
CA PRO A 72 -6.66 -16.50 -13.01
C PRO A 72 -7.72 -15.49 -12.52
N GLU A 73 -7.65 -15.14 -11.24
CA GLU A 73 -8.44 -14.07 -10.62
C GLU A 73 -7.55 -12.87 -10.23
N GLY A 74 -6.23 -13.07 -10.23
CA GLY A 74 -5.25 -12.06 -9.85
C GLY A 74 -4.46 -11.55 -11.04
N ILE A 75 -3.98 -10.32 -10.91
CA ILE A 75 -3.15 -9.65 -11.91
C ILE A 75 -1.65 -9.88 -11.66
N GLU A 76 -0.88 -9.76 -12.72
CA GLU A 76 0.56 -9.57 -12.67
C GLU A 76 0.92 -8.19 -13.21
N GLY A 77 1.89 -7.54 -12.59
CA GLY A 77 2.28 -6.19 -12.95
C GLY A 77 3.57 -5.77 -12.27
N ARG A 78 3.77 -4.50 -12.14
CA ARG A 78 4.93 -3.92 -11.46
C ARG A 78 4.54 -2.78 -10.55
N VAL A 79 5.28 -2.61 -9.46
CA VAL A 79 5.12 -1.50 -8.51
C VAL A 79 6.41 -0.68 -8.46
N PRO A 80 6.36 0.63 -8.24
CA PRO A 80 7.55 1.45 -8.10
C PRO A 80 8.45 0.91 -6.98
N TYR A 81 9.75 0.79 -7.26
CA TYR A 81 10.75 0.45 -6.25
C TYR A 81 10.84 1.55 -5.19
N LYS A 82 10.93 1.17 -3.92
CA LYS A 82 10.87 2.09 -2.77
C LYS A 82 12.08 2.02 -1.85
N GLY A 83 13.07 1.22 -2.19
CA GLY A 83 14.22 1.00 -1.32
C GLY A 83 13.88 0.16 -0.10
N SER A 84 14.61 0.37 0.98
CA SER A 84 14.52 -0.43 2.20
C SER A 84 13.14 -0.35 2.89
N LEU A 85 12.65 -1.48 3.36
CA LEU A 85 11.44 -1.60 4.19
C LEU A 85 11.52 -0.70 5.43
N LEU A 86 12.69 -0.60 6.07
CA LEU A 86 12.88 0.24 7.26
C LEU A 86 12.55 1.70 6.98
N ALA A 87 12.97 2.23 5.83
CA ALA A 87 12.67 3.60 5.43
C ALA A 87 11.16 3.81 5.24
N VAL A 88 10.48 2.85 4.61
CA VAL A 88 9.02 2.88 4.40
C VAL A 88 8.28 2.83 5.75
N VAL A 89 8.67 1.93 6.64
CA VAL A 89 8.07 1.80 7.98
C VAL A 89 8.30 3.08 8.81
N HIS A 90 9.49 3.65 8.77
CA HIS A 90 9.79 4.91 9.46
C HIS A 90 8.82 6.03 9.03
N GLN A 91 8.59 6.19 7.73
CA GLN A 91 7.65 7.17 7.19
C GLN A 91 6.19 6.89 7.63
N LEU A 92 5.80 5.62 7.67
CA LEU A 92 4.45 5.23 8.11
C LEU A 92 4.24 5.55 9.59
N LEU A 93 5.21 5.20 10.44
CA LEU A 93 5.17 5.50 11.88
C LEU A 93 5.17 7.01 12.14
N GLY A 94 5.98 7.77 11.42
CA GLY A 94 5.96 9.23 11.47
C GLY A 94 4.58 9.80 11.17
N GLY A 95 3.91 9.26 10.13
CA GLY A 95 2.55 9.65 9.78
C GLY A 95 1.49 9.31 10.85
N ILE A 96 1.64 8.18 11.55
CA ILE A 96 0.76 7.81 12.68
C ILE A 96 0.99 8.76 13.85
N ARG A 97 2.24 8.97 14.25
CA ARG A 97 2.60 9.90 15.33
C ARG A 97 2.09 11.32 15.08
N ALA A 98 2.24 11.83 13.86
CA ALA A 98 1.70 13.13 13.49
C ALA A 98 0.16 13.16 13.64
N SER A 99 -0.53 12.09 13.22
CA SER A 99 -2.00 12.01 13.36
C SER A 99 -2.44 11.96 14.80
N MET A 100 -1.73 11.23 15.67
CA MET A 100 -1.97 11.20 17.11
C MET A 100 -1.75 12.58 17.73
N GLY A 101 -0.71 13.31 17.29
CA GLY A 101 -0.47 14.69 17.71
C GLY A 101 -1.61 15.62 17.34
N TYR A 102 -2.12 15.56 16.11
CA TYR A 102 -3.24 16.39 15.65
C TYR A 102 -4.56 16.09 16.38
N THR A 103 -4.78 14.86 16.82
CA THR A 103 -5.98 14.45 17.56
C THR A 103 -5.82 14.54 19.08
N GLY A 104 -4.64 14.91 19.59
CA GLY A 104 -4.35 14.92 21.02
C GLY A 104 -4.38 13.53 21.66
N SER A 105 -4.07 12.49 20.89
CA SER A 105 -4.13 11.09 21.32
C SER A 105 -2.76 10.60 21.78
N GLN A 106 -2.61 10.29 23.06
CA GLN A 106 -1.35 9.80 23.63
C GLN A 106 -1.09 8.33 23.32
N THR A 107 -2.14 7.54 23.12
CA THR A 107 -2.07 6.10 22.78
C THR A 107 -2.97 5.78 21.58
N ILE A 108 -2.79 4.60 20.99
CA ILE A 108 -3.67 4.11 19.91
C ILE A 108 -5.10 3.91 20.42
N ASP A 109 -5.29 3.43 21.65
CA ASP A 109 -6.62 3.27 22.25
C ASP A 109 -7.34 4.61 22.38
N ILE A 110 -6.64 5.65 22.82
CA ILE A 110 -7.20 7.02 22.87
C ILE A 110 -7.50 7.54 21.46
N LEU A 111 -6.68 7.16 20.44
CA LEU A 111 -6.99 7.51 19.06
C LEU A 111 -8.28 6.84 18.58
N HIS A 112 -8.52 5.57 18.94
CA HIS A 112 -9.77 4.87 18.63
C HIS A 112 -10.99 5.56 19.24
N GLU A 113 -10.86 6.03 20.48
CA GLU A 113 -11.96 6.66 21.21
C GLU A 113 -12.25 8.09 20.76
N LYS A 114 -11.19 8.87 20.48
CA LYS A 114 -11.31 10.32 20.25
C LYS A 114 -11.38 10.72 18.78
N ALA A 115 -10.91 9.88 17.85
CA ALA A 115 -10.87 10.24 16.45
C ALA A 115 -12.28 10.44 15.89
N GLN A 116 -12.49 11.59 15.26
CA GLN A 116 -13.73 11.90 14.58
C GLN A 116 -13.49 12.02 13.08
N PHE A 117 -14.37 11.40 12.31
CA PHE A 117 -14.35 11.47 10.85
C PHE A 117 -15.27 12.59 10.39
N VAL A 118 -14.77 13.41 9.49
CA VAL A 118 -15.54 14.44 8.82
C VAL A 118 -15.72 14.08 7.35
N ARG A 119 -16.90 14.33 6.83
CA ARG A 119 -17.17 14.17 5.39
C ARG A 119 -16.62 15.39 4.65
N VAL A 120 -15.79 15.15 3.63
CA VAL A 120 -15.18 16.21 2.82
C VAL A 120 -15.75 16.14 1.42
N THR A 121 -16.16 17.29 0.86
CA THR A 121 -16.61 17.39 -0.55
C THR A 121 -15.41 17.33 -1.51
N SER A 122 -15.67 17.06 -2.79
CA SER A 122 -14.62 17.11 -3.81
C SER A 122 -13.96 18.48 -3.93
N ALA A 123 -14.71 19.55 -3.73
CA ALA A 123 -14.16 20.91 -3.70
C ALA A 123 -13.26 21.13 -2.49
N GLY A 124 -13.71 20.73 -1.29
CA GLY A 124 -12.91 20.79 -0.07
C GLY A 124 -11.66 19.90 -0.13
N MET A 125 -11.73 18.75 -0.81
CA MET A 125 -10.56 17.90 -1.03
C MET A 125 -9.52 18.61 -1.91
N ARG A 126 -9.92 19.23 -3.01
CA ARG A 126 -9.01 20.00 -3.87
C ARG A 126 -8.38 21.18 -3.14
N GLU A 127 -9.17 21.91 -2.37
CA GLU A 127 -8.69 23.04 -1.55
C GLU A 127 -7.70 22.60 -0.46
N SER A 128 -7.87 21.40 0.10
CA SER A 128 -6.99 20.82 1.12
C SER A 128 -5.65 20.32 0.58
N HIS A 129 -5.54 20.14 -0.73
CA HIS A 129 -4.30 19.77 -1.40
C HIS A 129 -3.59 21.02 -1.94
N VAL A 130 -2.32 20.85 -2.27
CA VAL A 130 -1.55 21.91 -2.93
C VAL A 130 -2.23 22.25 -4.26
N HIS A 131 -2.60 23.50 -4.45
CA HIS A 131 -3.18 24.06 -5.66
C HIS A 131 -2.43 25.36 -6.03
N ASP A 132 -2.51 25.76 -7.28
CA ASP A 132 -1.86 26.95 -7.82
C ASP A 132 -0.32 27.01 -7.65
N VAL A 133 0.32 25.86 -7.44
CA VAL A 133 1.77 25.72 -7.28
C VAL A 133 2.28 24.57 -8.14
N THR A 134 3.37 24.78 -8.85
CA THR A 134 4.10 23.72 -9.53
C THR A 134 5.02 23.02 -8.55
N ILE A 135 4.75 21.74 -8.23
CA ILE A 135 5.57 20.96 -7.31
C ILE A 135 6.88 20.60 -7.99
N THR A 136 7.99 21.05 -7.45
CA THR A 136 9.35 20.73 -7.93
C THR A 136 10.00 19.61 -7.15
N LYS A 137 9.52 19.36 -5.91
CA LYS A 137 9.98 18.26 -5.04
C LYS A 137 8.82 17.76 -4.20
N GLU A 138 8.44 16.52 -4.40
CA GLU A 138 7.40 15.86 -3.59
C GLU A 138 7.93 15.47 -2.20
N ALA A 139 7.07 15.56 -1.18
CA ALA A 139 7.33 14.94 0.10
C ALA A 139 7.10 13.42 0.00
N PRO A 140 7.87 12.57 0.73
CA PRO A 140 7.79 11.12 0.63
C PRO A 140 6.38 10.53 0.85
N ASN A 141 5.56 11.23 1.63
CA ASN A 141 4.19 10.81 1.98
C ASN A 141 3.10 11.58 1.21
N TYR A 142 3.47 12.48 0.31
CA TYR A 142 2.55 13.25 -0.50
C TYR A 142 2.76 12.89 -1.98
N ARG A 143 1.67 12.60 -2.68
CA ARG A 143 1.62 12.45 -4.12
C ARG A 143 0.42 13.23 -4.64
N ALA A 144 0.64 14.10 -5.58
CA ALA A 144 -0.44 14.61 -6.42
C ALA A 144 -0.92 13.44 -7.31
N GLU A 145 -2.21 13.11 -7.25
CA GLU A 145 -2.86 12.17 -8.16
C GLU A 145 -3.18 12.85 -9.49
#